data_428ac39f6d075fb1567b3990baaac18a
#
_entry.id   428ac39f6d075fb1567b3990baaac18a
#
_cell.length_a   1.000
_cell.length_b   1.000
_cell.length_c   1.000
_cell.angle_alpha   90.00
_cell.angle_beta   90.00
_cell.angle_gamma   90.00
#
_symmetry.space_group_name_H-M   'P 1'
#
loop_
_entity.id
_entity.type
_entity.pdbx_description
1 polymer ?
#
loop_
_entity_poly.entity_id
_entity_poly.type
_entity_poly.pdbx_seq_one_letter_code
_entity_poly.pdbx_strand_id
1 'polypeptide(L)'
;MSKLKYWISRNPGIGGCAAAVFFAMFTFPAVAGIQNSAHDFSTAGWSNGEICSICHAPHSGSATSEAPIWNHAVSGATYTLYNSSTMDVAAEQPGPGSYSRMCLSCHDGTVALDSFGGATGSTMAPDNVVLGTDLSDDHPIGIPWIHQTQWFGSPSCLNCHDLNNMDPTKYGRELKFFNAKVECPSCHDVHNSAVMDVKLLRKPLDGSKLCLHCHPK
;
A
#
# COMPACT_ATOMS: atom_id res chain seq x y z
N MET A 1 -39.92 3.60 -78.09
CA MET A 1 -38.68 4.34 -77.93
C MET A 1 -38.95 5.55 -77.03
N SER A 2 -38.82 5.44 -75.76
CA SER A 2 -39.27 6.47 -74.82
C SER A 2 -38.03 7.11 -74.18
N LYS A 3 -37.90 8.40 -74.24
CA LYS A 3 -36.85 9.22 -73.66
C LYS A 3 -37.24 9.59 -72.22
N LEU A 4 -36.52 9.06 -71.28
CA LEU A 4 -36.68 9.43 -69.87
C LEU A 4 -35.86 10.68 -69.60
N LYS A 5 -36.49 11.81 -69.30
CA LYS A 5 -35.84 13.06 -68.89
C LYS A 5 -35.50 13.00 -67.40
N TYR A 6 -34.21 13.07 -67.06
CA TYR A 6 -33.74 13.25 -65.70
C TYR A 6 -33.99 14.69 -65.26
N TRP A 7 -34.70 14.85 -64.16
CA TRP A 7 -34.90 16.12 -63.47
C TRP A 7 -33.92 16.26 -62.37
N ILE A 8 -32.94 17.16 -62.47
CA ILE A 8 -32.00 17.47 -61.47
C ILE A 8 -32.56 18.59 -60.59
N SER A 9 -32.99 18.25 -59.39
CA SER A 9 -33.35 19.21 -58.37
C SER A 9 -32.08 19.72 -57.70
N ARG A 10 -31.78 21.01 -57.81
CA ARG A 10 -30.75 21.71 -57.08
C ARG A 10 -31.27 22.04 -55.70
N ASN A 11 -30.74 21.43 -54.65
CA ASN A 11 -30.90 21.93 -53.30
C ASN A 11 -29.73 22.84 -52.96
N PRO A 12 -29.99 24.08 -52.51
CA PRO A 12 -28.93 24.96 -52.00
C PRO A 12 -28.61 24.61 -50.58
N GLY A 13 -27.34 24.52 -50.33
CA GLY A 13 -26.54 24.59 -49.14
C GLY A 13 -27.18 24.63 -47.77
N ILE A 14 -26.94 23.54 -47.03
CA ILE A 14 -26.88 23.63 -45.57
C ILE A 14 -25.41 23.62 -45.22
N GLY A 15 -24.91 24.82 -44.90
CA GLY A 15 -23.56 24.99 -44.35
C GLY A 15 -23.50 24.33 -42.97
N GLY A 16 -22.93 23.14 -42.93
CA GLY A 16 -22.65 22.46 -41.64
C GLY A 16 -21.49 23.14 -40.98
N CYS A 17 -21.77 23.95 -39.97
CA CYS A 17 -20.75 24.32 -38.98
C CYS A 17 -20.30 23.08 -38.21
N ALA A 18 -19.18 22.52 -38.61
CA ALA A 18 -18.52 21.51 -37.82
C ALA A 18 -17.96 22.19 -36.53
N ALA A 19 -18.74 22.14 -35.45
CA ALA A 19 -18.27 22.52 -34.15
C ALA A 19 -17.23 21.47 -33.71
N ALA A 20 -15.95 21.82 -33.84
CA ALA A 20 -14.87 21.03 -33.26
C ALA A 20 -14.98 21.15 -31.74
N VAL A 21 -15.55 20.13 -31.11
CA VAL A 21 -15.52 20.00 -29.65
C VAL A 21 -14.10 19.64 -29.24
N PHE A 22 -13.35 20.64 -28.84
CA PHE A 22 -12.05 20.44 -28.18
C PHE A 22 -12.34 19.83 -26.81
N PHE A 23 -12.21 18.51 -26.70
CA PHE A 23 -12.14 17.83 -25.42
C PHE A 23 -10.77 18.16 -24.83
N ALA A 24 -10.69 19.19 -24.00
CA ALA A 24 -9.52 19.43 -23.17
C ALA A 24 -9.43 18.26 -22.20
N MET A 25 -8.57 17.27 -22.52
CA MET A 25 -8.19 16.24 -21.56
C MET A 25 -7.38 16.95 -20.45
N PHE A 26 -8.06 17.28 -19.37
CA PHE A 26 -7.41 17.62 -18.12
C PHE A 26 -6.75 16.35 -17.62
N THR A 27 -5.49 16.16 -17.94
CA THR A 27 -4.65 15.16 -17.26
C THR A 27 -4.38 15.71 -15.87
N PHE A 28 -5.17 15.27 -14.89
CA PHE A 28 -4.78 15.46 -13.50
C PHE A 28 -3.54 14.58 -13.26
N PRO A 29 -2.41 15.13 -12.81
CA PRO A 29 -1.31 14.30 -12.40
C PRO A 29 -1.83 13.38 -11.28
N ALA A 30 -1.67 12.06 -11.44
CA ALA A 30 -1.89 11.13 -10.37
C ALA A 30 -0.79 11.40 -9.34
N VAL A 31 -1.09 12.20 -8.33
CA VAL A 31 -0.18 12.45 -7.22
C VAL A 31 -0.25 11.21 -6.33
N ALA A 32 0.78 10.37 -6.37
CA ALA A 32 0.92 9.32 -5.39
C ALA A 32 1.08 9.97 -4.00
N GLY A 33 0.34 9.48 -3.00
CA GLY A 33 0.33 10.05 -1.66
C GLY A 33 1.64 10.01 -0.89
N ILE A 34 2.68 9.43 -1.50
CA ILE A 34 4.04 9.43 -0.99
C ILE A 34 4.70 10.81 -1.12
N GLN A 35 4.33 11.61 -2.11
CA GLN A 35 4.88 12.95 -2.32
C GLN A 35 4.58 13.85 -1.10
N ASN A 36 5.59 14.55 -0.62
CA ASN A 36 5.57 15.36 0.60
C ASN A 36 5.31 14.58 1.90
N SER A 37 5.37 13.25 1.88
CA SER A 37 5.35 12.41 3.08
C SER A 37 6.76 12.19 3.64
N ALA A 38 6.86 11.50 4.78
CA ALA A 38 8.14 11.09 5.35
C ALA A 38 8.92 10.09 4.47
N HIS A 39 8.26 9.46 3.48
CA HIS A 39 8.87 8.58 2.50
C HIS A 39 9.18 9.28 1.17
N ASP A 40 8.99 10.59 1.08
CA ASP A 40 9.42 11.38 -0.07
C ASP A 40 10.92 11.71 0.05
N PHE A 41 11.74 10.87 -0.53
CA PHE A 41 13.18 11.04 -0.53
C PHE A 41 13.68 11.89 -1.70
N SER A 42 12.81 12.52 -2.49
CA SER A 42 13.22 13.29 -3.69
C SER A 42 14.21 14.44 -3.38
N THR A 43 14.19 14.96 -2.17
CA THR A 43 15.12 15.99 -1.71
C THR A 43 16.39 15.45 -1.09
N ALA A 44 16.50 14.13 -0.88
CA ALA A 44 17.70 13.52 -0.35
C ALA A 44 18.79 13.48 -1.43
N GLY A 45 19.98 13.94 -1.10
CA GLY A 45 21.08 14.07 -2.08
C GLY A 45 21.48 12.76 -2.76
N TRP A 46 21.20 11.63 -2.14
CA TRP A 46 21.49 10.28 -2.66
C TRP A 46 20.38 9.72 -3.56
N SER A 47 19.18 10.31 -3.55
CA SER A 47 18.01 9.80 -4.29
C SER A 47 17.96 10.20 -5.76
N ASN A 48 18.81 11.14 -6.21
CA ASN A 48 18.76 11.75 -7.54
C ASN A 48 17.41 12.37 -7.91
N GLY A 49 16.63 12.81 -6.92
CA GLY A 49 15.30 13.38 -7.12
C GLY A 49 14.19 12.34 -7.28
N GLU A 50 14.51 11.07 -7.13
CA GLU A 50 13.57 9.96 -7.31
C GLU A 50 12.74 9.73 -6.05
N ILE A 51 11.44 9.44 -6.23
CA ILE A 51 10.53 9.08 -5.14
C ILE A 51 10.27 7.57 -5.15
N CYS A 52 9.99 7.01 -6.32
CA CYS A 52 9.47 5.64 -6.45
C CYS A 52 10.60 4.60 -6.54
N SER A 53 11.71 4.95 -7.18
CA SER A 53 12.78 4.01 -7.55
C SER A 53 13.58 3.48 -6.35
N ILE A 54 13.48 4.13 -5.20
CA ILE A 54 14.10 3.66 -3.95
C ILE A 54 13.46 2.34 -3.51
N CYS A 55 12.14 2.24 -3.64
CA CYS A 55 11.38 1.06 -3.26
C CYS A 55 11.04 0.16 -4.46
N HIS A 56 10.91 0.71 -5.67
CA HIS A 56 10.43 0.00 -6.85
C HIS A 56 11.36 0.17 -8.05
N ALA A 57 11.66 -0.93 -8.74
CA ALA A 57 12.30 -0.91 -10.05
C ALA A 57 11.25 -1.22 -11.12
N PRO A 58 11.15 -0.43 -12.22
CA PRO A 58 10.19 -0.71 -13.29
C PRO A 58 10.46 -2.04 -14.00
N HIS A 59 11.71 -2.48 -13.98
CA HIS A 59 12.18 -3.74 -14.56
C HIS A 59 13.28 -4.34 -13.69
N SER A 60 13.36 -5.66 -13.63
CA SER A 60 14.46 -6.37 -12.94
C SER A 60 14.57 -6.12 -11.43
N GLY A 61 13.53 -5.65 -10.78
CA GLY A 61 13.47 -5.62 -9.33
C GLY A 61 13.58 -7.04 -8.76
N SER A 62 14.08 -7.16 -7.53
CA SER A 62 14.11 -8.48 -6.89
C SER A 62 12.67 -8.98 -6.76
N ALA A 63 12.39 -10.12 -7.38
CA ALA A 63 11.11 -10.76 -7.28
C ALA A 63 10.99 -11.38 -5.88
N THR A 64 10.59 -10.59 -4.90
CA THR A 64 9.97 -11.19 -3.73
C THR A 64 8.55 -11.54 -4.15
N SER A 65 8.05 -12.70 -3.78
CA SER A 65 6.73 -13.19 -4.20
C SER A 65 5.58 -12.24 -3.82
N GLU A 66 5.82 -11.34 -2.89
CA GLU A 66 4.80 -10.48 -2.28
C GLU A 66 4.89 -9.01 -2.73
N ALA A 67 6.08 -8.51 -3.06
CA ALA A 67 6.24 -7.21 -3.68
C ALA A 67 6.94 -7.34 -5.03
N PRO A 68 6.19 -7.47 -6.10
CA PRO A 68 6.75 -7.43 -7.42
C PRO A 68 7.53 -6.13 -7.61
N ILE A 69 8.69 -6.23 -8.27
CA ILE A 69 9.56 -5.09 -8.57
C ILE A 69 10.15 -4.36 -7.35
N TRP A 70 10.32 -5.02 -6.20
CA TRP A 70 11.02 -4.42 -5.07
C TRP A 70 12.49 -4.14 -5.40
N ASN A 71 12.97 -2.94 -5.09
CA ASN A 71 14.29 -2.46 -5.50
C ASN A 71 15.27 -2.22 -4.34
N HIS A 72 14.77 -2.11 -3.12
CA HIS A 72 15.60 -1.88 -1.95
C HIS A 72 16.20 -3.18 -1.42
N ALA A 73 17.38 -3.12 -0.82
CA ALA A 73 17.97 -4.26 -0.13
C ALA A 73 17.09 -4.70 1.05
N VAL A 74 17.00 -6.00 1.29
CA VAL A 74 16.14 -6.58 2.31
C VAL A 74 16.95 -6.95 3.54
N SER A 75 16.45 -6.58 4.72
CA SER A 75 17.09 -6.94 6.00
C SER A 75 17.17 -8.46 6.17
N GLY A 76 18.33 -8.93 6.61
CA GLY A 76 18.57 -10.33 7.02
C GLY A 76 18.33 -10.61 8.51
N ALA A 77 17.85 -9.62 9.26
CA ALA A 77 17.71 -9.74 10.71
C ALA A 77 16.65 -10.78 11.13
N THR A 78 16.83 -11.32 12.32
CA THR A 78 15.82 -12.07 13.06
C THR A 78 15.27 -11.18 14.17
N TYR A 79 13.97 -11.23 14.39
CA TYR A 79 13.27 -10.32 15.30
C TYR A 79 12.80 -11.03 16.54
N THR A 80 12.90 -10.34 17.69
CA THR A 80 12.15 -10.71 18.88
C THR A 80 10.72 -10.18 18.70
N LEU A 81 9.75 -11.05 18.50
CA LEU A 81 8.37 -10.65 18.25
C LEU A 81 7.59 -10.57 19.57
N TYR A 82 6.54 -9.73 19.58
CA TYR A 82 5.60 -9.69 20.68
C TYR A 82 5.05 -11.09 20.99
N ASN A 83 5.01 -11.42 22.27
CA ASN A 83 4.43 -12.66 22.77
C ASN A 83 3.73 -12.39 24.11
N SER A 84 2.54 -12.93 24.26
CA SER A 84 1.73 -12.79 25.47
C SER A 84 0.91 -14.06 25.70
N SER A 85 0.69 -14.38 26.97
CA SER A 85 -0.20 -15.49 27.35
C SER A 85 -1.68 -15.28 26.95
N THR A 86 -2.03 -14.07 26.51
CA THR A 86 -3.36 -13.72 26.02
C THR A 86 -3.49 -13.77 24.50
N MET A 87 -2.40 -14.10 23.80
CA MET A 87 -2.45 -14.31 22.35
C MET A 87 -3.00 -15.69 22.01
N ASP A 88 -4.00 -15.74 21.16
CA ASP A 88 -4.58 -16.98 20.68
C ASP A 88 -3.70 -17.65 19.59
N VAL A 89 -2.94 -16.84 18.87
CA VAL A 89 -2.07 -17.27 17.78
C VAL A 89 -0.73 -16.58 17.89
N ALA A 90 0.35 -17.34 17.78
CA ALA A 90 1.70 -16.79 17.82
C ALA A 90 2.00 -15.98 16.55
N ALA A 91 2.75 -14.89 16.73
CA ALA A 91 3.32 -14.14 15.62
C ALA A 91 4.40 -14.96 14.90
N GLU A 92 4.44 -14.86 13.59
CA GLU A 92 5.44 -15.53 12.77
C GLU A 92 6.50 -14.54 12.31
N GLN A 93 7.76 -15.00 12.23
CA GLN A 93 8.86 -14.19 11.70
C GLN A 93 8.52 -13.69 10.30
N PRO A 94 8.71 -12.38 10.01
CA PRO A 94 8.54 -11.86 8.68
C PRO A 94 9.56 -12.51 7.74
N GLY A 95 9.09 -13.32 6.78
CA GLY A 95 9.93 -13.95 5.78
C GLY A 95 10.59 -12.93 4.83
N PRO A 96 11.57 -13.32 4.04
CA PRO A 96 12.31 -12.40 3.17
C PRO A 96 11.44 -11.62 2.18
N GLY A 97 10.28 -12.18 1.82
CA GLY A 97 9.31 -11.56 0.91
C GLY A 97 8.13 -10.90 1.57
N SER A 98 8.03 -10.92 2.92
CA SER A 98 6.87 -10.34 3.60
C SER A 98 6.88 -8.81 3.53
N TYR A 99 5.70 -8.23 3.53
CA TYR A 99 5.55 -6.77 3.51
C TYR A 99 6.17 -6.10 4.73
N SER A 100 6.07 -6.71 5.92
CA SER A 100 6.73 -6.19 7.12
C SER A 100 8.24 -6.21 7.00
N ARG A 101 8.83 -7.24 6.38
CA ARG A 101 10.28 -7.30 6.15
C ARG A 101 10.77 -6.14 5.27
N MET A 102 9.99 -5.76 4.27
CA MET A 102 10.33 -4.62 3.41
C MET A 102 10.36 -3.30 4.19
N CYS A 103 9.38 -3.09 5.07
CA CYS A 103 9.35 -1.93 5.95
C CYS A 103 10.53 -1.96 6.94
N LEU A 104 10.74 -3.10 7.58
CA LEU A 104 11.82 -3.31 8.54
C LEU A 104 13.20 -3.19 7.90
N SER A 105 13.35 -3.39 6.59
CA SER A 105 14.63 -3.17 5.90
C SER A 105 15.19 -1.76 6.08
N CYS A 106 14.35 -0.78 6.36
CA CYS A 106 14.78 0.56 6.75
C CYS A 106 14.52 0.80 8.25
N HIS A 107 13.40 0.29 8.77
CA HIS A 107 12.93 0.59 10.12
C HIS A 107 13.54 -0.28 11.22
N ASP A 108 14.28 -1.33 10.89
CA ASP A 108 15.06 -2.09 11.90
C ASP A 108 16.47 -1.52 12.15
N GLY A 109 16.88 -0.53 11.35
CA GLY A 109 18.18 0.10 11.47
C GLY A 109 19.35 -0.76 10.97
N THR A 110 19.11 -1.84 10.21
CA THR A 110 20.19 -2.73 9.73
C THR A 110 20.61 -2.48 8.29
N VAL A 111 19.75 -1.85 7.46
CA VAL A 111 20.02 -1.55 6.06
C VAL A 111 19.92 -0.05 5.84
N ALA A 112 20.85 0.52 5.09
CA ALA A 112 20.87 1.95 4.78
C ALA A 112 19.79 2.31 3.74
N LEU A 113 19.20 3.51 3.88
CA LEU A 113 18.13 4.04 3.02
C LEU A 113 18.54 4.13 1.54
N ASP A 114 19.81 4.34 1.28
CA ASP A 114 20.41 4.43 -0.05
C ASP A 114 20.91 3.07 -0.60
N SER A 115 20.47 1.95 0.01
CA SER A 115 20.77 0.60 -0.45
C SER A 115 19.70 0.09 -1.42
N PHE A 116 19.65 0.63 -2.62
CA PHE A 116 18.69 0.24 -3.65
C PHE A 116 19.36 0.09 -5.03
N GLY A 117 18.67 -0.56 -5.96
CA GLY A 117 19.21 -0.79 -7.31
C GLY A 117 20.47 -1.66 -7.32
N GLY A 118 20.67 -2.51 -6.31
CA GLY A 118 21.85 -3.35 -6.17
C GLY A 118 23.07 -2.62 -5.54
N ALA A 119 22.93 -1.35 -5.18
CA ALA A 119 23.98 -0.61 -4.48
C ALA A 119 23.95 -0.89 -2.98
N THR A 120 25.12 -0.78 -2.33
CA THR A 120 25.23 -0.76 -0.87
C THR A 120 25.39 0.69 -0.44
N GLY A 121 24.45 1.17 0.36
CA GLY A 121 24.42 2.53 0.87
C GLY A 121 25.08 2.67 2.23
N SER A 122 25.02 3.87 2.79
CA SER A 122 25.57 4.22 4.10
C SER A 122 24.68 5.18 4.91
N THR A 123 23.60 5.68 4.32
CA THR A 123 22.69 6.63 4.96
C THR A 123 21.64 5.85 5.78
N MET A 124 21.79 5.85 7.09
CA MET A 124 20.87 5.16 7.97
C MET A 124 19.61 5.98 8.24
N ALA A 125 18.51 5.30 8.55
CA ALA A 125 17.30 5.94 9.03
C ALA A 125 17.57 6.66 10.38
N PRO A 126 16.91 7.82 10.63
CA PRO A 126 17.04 8.51 11.92
C PRO A 126 16.54 7.64 13.08
N ASP A 127 17.20 7.72 14.25
CA ASP A 127 16.88 6.90 15.43
C ASP A 127 15.42 6.98 15.87
N ASN A 128 14.77 8.12 15.66
CA ASN A 128 13.36 8.33 16.05
C ASN A 128 12.34 7.58 15.18
N VAL A 129 12.77 6.91 14.12
CA VAL A 129 11.93 6.06 13.28
C VAL A 129 12.43 4.63 13.19
N VAL A 130 13.52 4.31 13.88
CA VAL A 130 14.09 2.95 13.97
C VAL A 130 13.38 2.20 15.09
N LEU A 131 12.76 1.08 14.75
CA LEU A 131 12.13 0.14 15.70
C LEU A 131 13.14 -0.85 16.27
N GLY A 132 14.23 -1.10 15.55
CA GLY A 132 15.20 -2.13 15.89
C GLY A 132 14.75 -3.54 15.53
N THR A 133 15.45 -4.52 16.10
CA THR A 133 15.15 -5.95 15.92
C THR A 133 14.39 -6.57 17.08
N ASP A 134 14.23 -5.84 18.17
CA ASP A 134 13.37 -6.22 19.28
C ASP A 134 12.02 -5.52 19.13
N LEU A 135 11.00 -6.28 18.71
CA LEU A 135 9.62 -5.85 18.50
C LEU A 135 8.70 -6.42 19.59
N SER A 136 9.25 -6.77 20.75
CA SER A 136 8.49 -7.42 21.83
C SER A 136 7.51 -6.48 22.54
N ASP A 137 7.73 -5.18 22.42
CA ASP A 137 6.89 -4.11 22.96
C ASP A 137 6.02 -3.41 21.88
N ASP A 138 6.17 -3.83 20.62
CA ASP A 138 5.36 -3.32 19.50
C ASP A 138 4.06 -4.10 19.33
N HIS A 139 3.12 -3.50 18.56
CA HIS A 139 1.93 -4.25 18.13
C HIS A 139 2.37 -5.44 17.28
N PRO A 140 1.88 -6.66 17.60
CA PRO A 140 2.32 -7.85 16.89
C PRO A 140 2.04 -7.81 15.39
N ILE A 141 3.04 -8.22 14.61
CA ILE A 141 3.00 -8.41 13.17
C ILE A 141 3.22 -9.89 12.83
N GLY A 142 2.96 -10.30 11.59
CA GLY A 142 3.10 -11.70 11.20
C GLY A 142 2.06 -12.61 11.85
N ILE A 143 0.98 -12.05 12.42
CA ILE A 143 -0.09 -12.83 12.99
C ILE A 143 -0.96 -13.37 11.86
N PRO A 144 -1.09 -14.70 11.71
CA PRO A 144 -2.02 -15.29 10.77
C PRO A 144 -3.46 -14.85 11.07
N TRP A 145 -4.12 -14.29 10.06
CA TRP A 145 -5.55 -14.04 10.11
C TRP A 145 -6.27 -15.34 9.77
N ILE A 146 -6.65 -16.09 10.79
CA ILE A 146 -7.30 -17.39 10.61
C ILE A 146 -8.75 -17.15 10.25
N HIS A 147 -9.16 -17.64 9.08
CA HIS A 147 -10.55 -17.60 8.64
C HIS A 147 -11.46 -18.33 9.65
N GLN A 148 -12.63 -17.79 9.89
CA GLN A 148 -13.65 -18.20 10.88
C GLN A 148 -13.94 -19.69 11.03
N THR A 149 -13.56 -20.57 10.10
CA THR A 149 -13.89 -22.00 10.18
C THR A 149 -13.23 -22.73 11.35
N GLN A 150 -12.19 -22.17 11.95
CA GLN A 150 -11.53 -22.75 13.13
C GLN A 150 -11.95 -22.09 14.46
N TRP A 151 -12.65 -20.96 14.42
CA TRP A 151 -12.99 -20.16 15.59
C TRP A 151 -14.46 -20.25 16.05
N PHE A 152 -15.29 -21.00 15.33
CA PHE A 152 -16.68 -21.26 15.74
C PHE A 152 -16.78 -22.09 17.03
N GLY A 153 -16.19 -21.67 18.08
CA GLY A 153 -16.22 -22.32 19.39
C GLY A 153 -15.56 -21.51 20.48
N SER A 154 -14.86 -20.44 20.14
CA SER A 154 -14.29 -19.54 21.13
C SER A 154 -15.27 -18.40 21.43
N PRO A 155 -15.73 -18.26 22.69
CA PRO A 155 -16.63 -17.18 23.09
C PRO A 155 -16.01 -15.79 23.01
N SER A 156 -14.71 -15.67 22.74
CA SER A 156 -13.97 -14.42 22.73
C SER A 156 -13.92 -13.69 21.39
N CYS A 157 -14.39 -14.31 20.29
CA CYS A 157 -14.44 -13.64 19.00
C CYS A 157 -15.83 -13.68 18.36
N LEU A 158 -16.83 -13.15 19.07
CA LEU A 158 -18.22 -13.04 18.60
C LEU A 158 -18.39 -12.13 17.37
N ASN A 159 -17.35 -11.36 16.97
CA ASN A 159 -17.40 -10.40 15.88
C ASN A 159 -16.10 -10.38 15.03
N CYS A 160 -15.32 -11.45 15.00
CA CYS A 160 -14.26 -11.57 14.00
C CYS A 160 -14.92 -11.69 12.63
N HIS A 161 -14.81 -10.65 11.85
CA HIS A 161 -15.49 -10.51 10.58
C HIS A 161 -14.95 -11.50 9.55
N ASP A 162 -15.85 -12.23 8.93
CA ASP A 162 -15.59 -13.06 7.77
C ASP A 162 -15.03 -12.18 6.63
N LEU A 163 -13.78 -12.41 6.24
CA LEU A 163 -13.15 -11.71 5.13
C LEU A 163 -13.93 -11.83 3.81
N ASN A 164 -14.72 -12.91 3.64
CA ASN A 164 -15.59 -13.10 2.49
C ASN A 164 -16.89 -12.31 2.60
N ASN A 165 -17.23 -11.83 3.80
CA ASN A 165 -18.46 -11.11 4.09
C ASN A 165 -18.18 -9.71 4.64
N MET A 166 -16.95 -9.21 4.49
CA MET A 166 -16.65 -7.81 4.76
C MET A 166 -17.41 -6.95 3.76
N ASP A 167 -18.52 -6.40 4.20
CA ASP A 167 -19.23 -5.36 3.46
C ASP A 167 -18.28 -4.16 3.34
N PRO A 168 -17.70 -3.91 2.15
CA PRO A 168 -16.76 -2.82 1.97
C PRO A 168 -17.40 -1.46 2.19
N THR A 169 -18.74 -1.39 2.22
CA THR A 169 -19.49 -0.16 2.49
C THR A 169 -19.64 0.10 3.98
N LYS A 170 -19.65 -0.96 4.80
CA LYS A 170 -19.88 -0.88 6.24
C LYS A 170 -18.60 -0.74 7.05
N TYR A 171 -17.50 -1.36 6.59
CA TYR A 171 -16.22 -1.38 7.32
C TYR A 171 -15.09 -0.66 6.60
N GLY A 172 -15.34 -0.12 5.39
CA GLY A 172 -14.36 0.59 4.57
C GLY A 172 -13.28 -0.34 4.00
N ARG A 173 -12.70 0.06 2.87
CA ARG A 173 -11.56 -0.64 2.24
C ARG A 173 -10.23 -0.42 2.97
N GLU A 174 -10.28 -0.06 4.25
CA GLU A 174 -9.20 0.69 4.89
C GLU A 174 -8.16 -0.21 5.56
N LEU A 175 -8.55 -1.36 6.11
CA LEU A 175 -7.59 -2.33 6.63
C LEU A 175 -7.44 -3.50 5.67
N LYS A 176 -6.20 -3.94 5.46
CA LYS A 176 -5.87 -5.03 4.55
C LYS A 176 -5.04 -6.07 5.29
N PHE A 177 -5.28 -7.32 4.97
CA PHE A 177 -4.40 -8.41 5.36
C PHE A 177 -3.53 -8.78 4.17
N PHE A 178 -2.29 -9.09 4.46
CA PHE A 178 -1.30 -9.42 3.45
C PHE A 178 -0.90 -10.88 3.65
N ASN A 179 -1.15 -11.72 2.65
CA ASN A 179 -1.00 -13.18 2.74
C ASN A 179 -1.71 -13.78 3.96
N ALA A 180 -2.94 -13.31 4.20
CA ALA A 180 -3.74 -13.68 5.36
C ALA A 180 -3.04 -13.41 6.71
N LYS A 181 -2.20 -12.40 6.79
CA LYS A 181 -1.52 -11.97 8.03
C LYS A 181 -1.73 -10.48 8.29
N VAL A 182 -1.63 -10.12 9.56
CA VAL A 182 -1.46 -8.74 10.00
C VAL A 182 0.00 -8.36 9.77
N GLU A 183 0.23 -7.39 8.90
CA GLU A 183 1.55 -6.90 8.54
C GLU A 183 1.62 -5.37 8.75
N CYS A 184 2.79 -4.77 8.71
CA CYS A 184 2.91 -3.31 8.85
C CYS A 184 1.94 -2.54 7.93
N PRO A 185 1.81 -2.88 6.63
CA PRO A 185 0.86 -2.18 5.76
C PRO A 185 -0.61 -2.52 6.03
N SER A 186 -0.93 -3.39 6.97
CA SER A 186 -2.32 -3.54 7.45
C SER A 186 -2.82 -2.26 8.11
N CYS A 187 -1.96 -1.57 8.84
CA CYS A 187 -2.26 -0.32 9.52
C CYS A 187 -1.75 0.92 8.78
N HIS A 188 -0.64 0.80 8.05
CA HIS A 188 0.03 1.90 7.36
C HIS A 188 -0.17 1.83 5.84
N ASP A 189 -0.23 2.99 5.17
CA ASP A 189 -0.31 3.05 3.71
C ASP A 189 0.56 4.19 3.17
N VAL A 190 1.74 3.84 2.68
CA VAL A 190 2.70 4.80 2.13
C VAL A 190 2.24 5.44 0.81
N HIS A 191 1.22 4.87 0.16
CA HIS A 191 0.69 5.37 -1.11
C HIS A 191 -0.60 6.17 -0.96
N ASN A 192 -1.13 6.32 0.26
CA ASN A 192 -2.42 6.96 0.47
C ASN A 192 -2.27 8.45 0.81
N SER A 193 -2.60 9.30 -0.16
CA SER A 193 -2.62 10.76 0.02
C SER A 193 -3.78 11.28 0.87
N ALA A 194 -4.82 10.47 1.07
CA ALA A 194 -6.03 10.91 1.77
C ALA A 194 -5.86 10.96 3.29
N VAL A 195 -4.90 10.22 3.83
CA VAL A 195 -4.56 10.24 5.26
C VAL A 195 -3.24 10.99 5.42
N MET A 196 -3.32 12.31 5.50
CA MET A 196 -2.18 13.22 5.71
C MET A 196 -1.66 13.17 7.15
N ASP A 197 -1.78 12.02 7.82
CA ASP A 197 -1.12 11.80 9.10
C ASP A 197 0.35 11.47 8.87
N VAL A 198 1.22 12.08 9.64
CA VAL A 198 2.68 11.81 9.63
C VAL A 198 3.01 10.32 9.83
N LYS A 199 2.09 9.55 10.39
CA LYS A 199 2.21 8.11 10.62
C LYS A 199 1.68 7.26 9.48
N LEU A 200 1.13 7.84 8.42
CA LEU A 200 0.57 7.15 7.26
C LEU A 200 -0.47 6.07 7.63
N LEU A 201 -1.25 6.31 8.68
CA LEU A 201 -2.24 5.34 9.15
C LEU A 201 -3.44 5.27 8.19
N ARG A 202 -3.94 4.06 7.95
CA ARG A 202 -5.14 3.84 7.13
C ARG A 202 -6.42 4.34 7.79
N LYS A 203 -6.42 4.43 9.12
CA LYS A 203 -7.50 4.97 9.94
C LYS A 203 -6.96 5.89 11.02
N PRO A 204 -7.69 6.92 11.40
CA PRO A 204 -7.29 7.78 12.50
C PRO A 204 -7.29 7.01 13.84
N LEU A 205 -6.43 7.43 14.75
CA LEU A 205 -6.41 6.93 16.14
C LEU A 205 -7.51 7.54 17.01
N ASP A 206 -8.13 8.63 16.53
CA ASP A 206 -9.23 9.31 17.20
C ASP A 206 -10.34 8.33 17.60
N GLY A 207 -10.71 8.31 18.88
CA GLY A 207 -11.68 7.37 19.43
C GLY A 207 -11.28 5.91 19.28
N SER A 208 -9.98 5.62 19.13
CA SER A 208 -9.44 4.27 18.93
C SER A 208 -9.96 3.56 17.66
N LYS A 209 -10.38 4.31 16.64
CA LYS A 209 -11.00 3.76 15.42
C LYS A 209 -10.15 2.70 14.71
N LEU A 210 -8.83 2.89 14.68
CA LEU A 210 -7.92 1.90 14.12
C LEU A 210 -7.95 0.58 14.92
N CYS A 211 -7.83 0.69 16.24
CA CYS A 211 -7.79 -0.47 17.13
C CYS A 211 -9.12 -1.23 17.16
N LEU A 212 -10.24 -0.50 17.26
CA LEU A 212 -11.60 -1.05 17.33
C LEU A 212 -12.05 -1.75 16.04
N HIS A 213 -11.29 -1.58 14.95
CA HIS A 213 -11.57 -2.31 13.72
C HIS A 213 -11.31 -3.80 13.86
N CYS A 214 -10.28 -4.18 14.59
CA CYS A 214 -9.92 -5.57 14.87
C CYS A 214 -10.26 -6.01 16.30
N HIS A 215 -10.34 -5.06 17.25
CA HIS A 215 -10.62 -5.30 18.66
C HIS A 215 -11.96 -4.67 19.07
N PRO A 216 -13.12 -5.17 18.58
CA PRO A 216 -14.41 -4.64 19.00
C PRO A 216 -14.63 -4.91 20.50
N LYS A 217 -15.07 -3.88 21.23
CA LYS A 217 -15.45 -3.98 22.65
C LYS A 217 -16.93 -4.32 22.76
#